data_31acf6f25574e6ef1a04f34e0e0be001
#
_entry.id   31acf6f25574e6ef1a04f34e0e0be001
#
_cell.length_a   1.000
_cell.length_b   1.000
_cell.length_c   1.000
_cell.angle_alpha   90.00
_cell.angle_beta   90.00
_cell.angle_gamma   90.00
#
_symmetry.space_group_name_H-M   'P 1'
#
loop_
_entity.id
_entity.type
_entity.pdbx_description
1 polymer ?
#
loop_
_entity_poly.entity_id
_entity_poly.type
_entity_poly.pdbx_seq_one_letter_code
_entity_poly.pdbx_strand_id
1 'polypeptide(L)'
;NRFFLNKKYMDDPGTLMMVMRHEGWHAAQDCMAGSIKNSMIAIIMPEESVPMLWRELVERTYPPSARPWEAEATWAGKTEGMTMKALQSCAAGTMWTDYQPTPLTLQWLKENGHIK
;
A
#
# COMPACT_ATOMS: atom_id res chain seq x y z
N ASN A 1 -2.66 -7.20 -12.47
CA ASN A 1 -3.23 -6.07 -11.74
C ASN A 1 -4.73 -6.21 -11.56
N ARG A 2 -5.12 -7.29 -10.94
CA ARG A 2 -6.50 -7.58 -10.59
C ARG A 2 -6.58 -7.84 -9.10
N PHE A 3 -7.70 -7.48 -8.50
CA PHE A 3 -8.03 -7.93 -7.17
C PHE A 3 -9.43 -8.51 -7.15
N PHE A 4 -9.67 -9.44 -6.24
CA PHE A 4 -10.91 -10.17 -6.16
C PHE A 4 -11.54 -9.91 -4.79
N LEU A 5 -12.83 -9.57 -4.81
CA LEU A 5 -13.61 -9.36 -3.59
C LEU A 5 -14.41 -10.61 -3.29
N ASN A 6 -14.36 -11.06 -2.03
CA ASN A 6 -15.19 -12.16 -1.58
C ASN A 6 -16.64 -11.68 -1.51
N LYS A 7 -17.55 -12.44 -2.11
CA LYS A 7 -18.99 -12.09 -2.17
C LYS A 7 -19.59 -11.83 -0.79
N LYS A 8 -19.11 -12.48 0.26
CA LYS A 8 -19.62 -12.30 1.62
C LYS A 8 -19.46 -10.86 2.14
N TYR A 9 -18.52 -10.08 1.58
CA TYR A 9 -18.31 -8.70 1.98
C TYR A 9 -19.22 -7.70 1.27
N MET A 10 -19.90 -8.13 0.20
CA MET A 10 -20.71 -7.23 -0.60
C MET A 10 -21.99 -6.78 0.12
N ASP A 11 -22.44 -7.54 1.12
CA ASP A 11 -23.60 -7.22 1.92
C ASP A 11 -23.27 -6.42 3.19
N ASP A 12 -21.97 -6.14 3.41
CA ASP A 12 -21.49 -5.36 4.55
C ASP A 12 -20.70 -4.16 4.03
N PRO A 13 -21.33 -2.98 3.89
CA PRO A 13 -20.68 -1.79 3.32
C PRO A 13 -19.42 -1.37 4.09
N GLY A 14 -19.41 -1.49 5.40
CA GLY A 14 -18.25 -1.13 6.22
C GLY A 14 -17.04 -2.02 5.94
N THR A 15 -17.25 -3.34 5.93
CA THR A 15 -16.20 -4.31 5.62
C THR A 15 -15.75 -4.17 4.17
N LEU A 16 -16.70 -3.97 3.24
CA LEU A 16 -16.39 -3.79 1.83
C LEU A 16 -15.47 -2.57 1.63
N MET A 17 -15.79 -1.44 2.24
CA MET A 17 -14.97 -0.23 2.14
C MET A 17 -13.57 -0.43 2.72
N MET A 18 -13.47 -1.14 3.84
CA MET A 18 -12.18 -1.47 4.43
C MET A 18 -11.33 -2.32 3.49
N VAL A 19 -11.92 -3.35 2.88
CA VAL A 19 -11.23 -4.21 1.92
C VAL A 19 -10.83 -3.41 0.68
N MET A 20 -11.71 -2.56 0.18
CA MET A 20 -11.42 -1.71 -0.98
C MET A 20 -10.25 -0.76 -0.70
N ARG A 21 -10.22 -0.14 0.48
CA ARG A 21 -9.10 0.74 0.86
C ARG A 21 -7.79 -0.02 1.01
N HIS A 22 -7.84 -1.22 1.59
CA HIS A 22 -6.67 -2.10 1.74
C HIS A 22 -6.10 -2.46 0.37
N GLU A 23 -6.94 -2.97 -0.52
CA GLU A 23 -6.50 -3.37 -1.87
C GLU A 23 -6.10 -2.16 -2.72
N GLY A 24 -6.80 -1.04 -2.58
CA GLY A 24 -6.43 0.21 -3.24
C GLY A 24 -5.06 0.71 -2.81
N TRP A 25 -4.68 0.49 -1.55
CA TRP A 25 -3.34 0.82 -1.07
C TRP A 25 -2.27 0.01 -1.79
N HIS A 26 -2.52 -1.26 -2.08
CA HIS A 26 -1.60 -2.07 -2.88
C HIS A 26 -1.43 -1.50 -4.29
N ALA A 27 -2.48 -0.94 -4.88
CA ALA A 27 -2.37 -0.24 -6.16
C ALA A 27 -1.47 1.01 -6.04
N ALA A 28 -1.55 1.73 -4.92
CA ALA A 28 -0.66 2.85 -4.66
C ALA A 28 0.80 2.41 -4.47
N GLN A 29 1.02 1.29 -3.80
CA GLN A 29 2.35 0.69 -3.66
C GLN A 29 2.95 0.32 -5.02
N ASP A 30 2.14 -0.22 -5.90
CA ASP A 30 2.53 -0.55 -7.28
C ASP A 30 2.88 0.72 -8.06
N CYS A 31 2.09 1.77 -7.90
CA CYS A 31 2.35 3.09 -8.50
C CYS A 31 3.66 3.69 -8.00
N MET A 32 3.93 3.61 -6.69
CA MET A 32 5.18 4.10 -6.11
C MET A 32 6.39 3.37 -6.69
N ALA A 33 6.25 2.09 -7.00
CA ALA A 33 7.30 1.31 -7.66
C ALA A 33 7.49 1.70 -9.14
N GLY A 34 6.62 2.54 -9.68
CA GLY A 34 6.75 3.08 -11.03
C GLY A 34 6.19 2.18 -12.13
N SER A 35 5.48 1.11 -11.79
CA SER A 35 4.94 0.24 -12.81
C SER A 35 3.68 -0.48 -12.34
N ILE A 36 2.56 -0.14 -12.96
CA ILE A 36 1.31 -0.86 -12.78
C ILE A 36 1.32 -2.20 -13.56
N LYS A 37 2.25 -2.36 -14.50
CA LYS A 37 2.30 -3.52 -15.38
C LYS A 37 3.07 -4.72 -14.82
N ASN A 38 3.99 -4.48 -13.90
CA ASN A 38 4.68 -5.57 -13.22
C ASN A 38 4.10 -5.74 -11.81
N SER A 39 4.39 -6.82 -11.17
CA SER A 39 3.86 -7.12 -9.84
C SER A 39 4.73 -6.56 -8.70
N MET A 40 5.60 -5.61 -9.01
CA MET A 40 6.43 -4.97 -7.99
C MET A 40 5.59 -4.01 -7.17
N ILE A 41 5.76 -4.06 -5.87
CA ILE A 41 5.14 -3.11 -4.94
C ILE A 41 6.22 -2.52 -4.05
N ALA A 42 6.02 -1.27 -3.69
CA ALA A 42 6.98 -0.53 -2.87
C ALA A 42 6.37 -0.19 -1.52
N ILE A 43 7.20 -0.09 -0.51
CA ILE A 43 6.77 0.42 0.80
C ILE A 43 6.70 1.94 0.68
N ILE A 44 5.51 2.49 0.92
CA ILE A 44 5.26 3.94 0.80
C ILE A 44 5.69 4.66 2.07
N MET A 45 5.45 4.05 3.23
CA MET A 45 5.71 4.67 4.53
C MET A 45 6.71 3.85 5.33
N PRO A 46 7.53 4.49 6.17
CA PRO A 46 8.41 3.75 7.08
C PRO A 46 7.59 2.82 7.99
N GLU A 47 8.11 1.64 8.25
CA GLU A 47 7.44 0.65 9.09
C GLU A 47 7.09 1.20 10.46
N GLU A 48 7.99 1.99 11.05
CA GLU A 48 7.77 2.61 12.35
C GLU A 48 6.65 3.64 12.36
N SER A 49 6.21 4.11 11.20
CA SER A 49 5.06 5.02 11.09
C SER A 49 3.73 4.30 11.21
N VAL A 50 3.72 2.99 10.97
CA VAL A 50 2.49 2.19 11.08
C VAL A 50 2.19 1.96 12.56
N PRO A 51 0.96 2.28 13.04
CA PRO A 51 0.61 2.05 14.44
C PRO A 51 0.86 0.60 14.88
N MET A 52 1.36 0.43 16.08
CA MET A 52 1.72 -0.88 16.67
C MET A 52 0.59 -1.89 16.56
N LEU A 53 -0.65 -1.45 16.76
CA LEU A 53 -1.83 -2.32 16.69
C LEU A 53 -1.90 -3.04 15.34
N TRP A 54 -1.69 -2.34 14.26
CA TRP A 54 -1.77 -2.92 12.90
C TRP A 54 -0.55 -3.77 12.59
N ARG A 55 0.63 -3.37 13.07
CA ARG A 55 1.84 -4.20 12.93
C ARG A 55 1.70 -5.54 13.64
N GLU A 56 1.14 -5.55 14.84
CA GLU A 56 0.90 -6.78 15.59
C GLU A 56 -0.14 -7.68 14.93
N LEU A 57 -1.21 -7.08 14.39
CA LEU A 57 -2.24 -7.82 13.66
C LEU A 57 -1.65 -8.53 12.44
N VAL A 58 -0.86 -7.81 11.66
CA VAL A 58 -0.20 -8.32 10.46
C VAL A 58 0.79 -9.43 10.80
N GLU A 59 1.51 -9.30 11.91
CA GLU A 59 2.44 -10.30 12.39
C GLU A 59 1.76 -11.66 12.63
N ARG A 60 0.50 -11.65 13.05
CA ARG A 60 -0.29 -12.87 13.29
C ARG A 60 -0.94 -13.41 12.02
N THR A 61 -1.12 -12.58 11.00
CA THR A 61 -1.95 -12.88 9.83
C THR A 61 -1.14 -13.22 8.59
N TYR A 62 0.04 -12.60 8.44
CA TYR A 62 0.85 -12.69 7.22
C TYR A 62 2.23 -13.25 7.50
N PRO A 63 2.85 -13.93 6.50
CA PRO A 63 4.24 -14.38 6.62
C PRO A 63 5.20 -13.18 6.67
N PRO A 64 6.40 -13.34 7.26
CA PRO A 64 7.35 -12.24 7.42
C PRO A 64 7.66 -11.46 6.15
N SER A 65 7.72 -12.15 5.01
CA SER A 65 8.03 -11.52 3.72
C SER A 65 6.96 -10.52 3.25
N ALA A 66 5.72 -10.69 3.70
CA ALA A 66 4.60 -9.84 3.30
C ALA A 66 4.30 -8.72 4.30
N ARG A 67 4.83 -8.81 5.51
CA ARG A 67 4.48 -7.90 6.62
C ARG A 67 4.71 -6.42 6.32
N PRO A 68 5.82 -5.99 5.71
CA PRO A 68 6.03 -4.56 5.47
C PRO A 68 4.94 -3.93 4.59
N TRP A 69 4.52 -4.63 3.55
CA TRP A 69 3.49 -4.14 2.63
C TRP A 69 2.10 -4.25 3.23
N GLU A 70 1.82 -5.36 3.90
CA GLU A 70 0.50 -5.62 4.48
C GLU A 70 0.25 -4.77 5.73
N ALA A 71 1.28 -4.38 6.46
CA ALA A 71 1.14 -3.51 7.62
C ALA A 71 0.57 -2.15 7.22
N GLU A 72 1.14 -1.50 6.22
CA GLU A 72 0.63 -0.20 5.78
C GLU A 72 -0.72 -0.34 5.05
N ALA A 73 -0.94 -1.41 4.30
CA ALA A 73 -2.23 -1.66 3.65
C ALA A 73 -3.35 -1.90 4.67
N THR A 74 -3.06 -2.62 5.75
CA THR A 74 -3.99 -2.84 6.84
C THR A 74 -4.33 -1.51 7.53
N TRP A 75 -3.34 -0.68 7.79
CA TRP A 75 -3.54 0.65 8.33
C TRP A 75 -4.42 1.50 7.41
N ALA A 76 -4.11 1.51 6.11
CA ALA A 76 -4.89 2.26 5.12
C ALA A 76 -6.34 1.77 5.04
N GLY A 77 -6.56 0.46 5.14
CA GLY A 77 -7.90 -0.12 5.15
C GLY A 77 -8.74 0.35 6.34
N LYS A 78 -8.09 0.62 7.47
CA LYS A 78 -8.74 1.07 8.70
C LYS A 78 -8.80 2.59 8.84
N THR A 79 -8.23 3.34 7.89
CA THR A 79 -8.10 4.79 7.98
C THR A 79 -8.78 5.44 6.78
N GLU A 80 -9.90 6.10 7.04
CA GLU A 80 -10.64 6.79 5.98
C GLU A 80 -9.77 7.88 5.34
N GLY A 81 -9.80 7.94 4.00
CA GLY A 81 -9.10 8.95 3.22
C GLY A 81 -7.63 8.65 2.91
N MET A 82 -7.00 7.74 3.63
CA MET A 82 -5.57 7.44 3.45
C MET A 82 -5.27 6.87 2.05
N THR A 83 -6.04 5.87 1.63
CA THR A 83 -5.88 5.25 0.30
C THR A 83 -6.24 6.23 -0.82
N MET A 84 -7.33 6.97 -0.67
CA MET A 84 -7.75 7.93 -1.69
C MET A 84 -6.68 8.99 -1.93
N LYS A 85 -6.07 9.50 -0.88
CA LYS A 85 -4.97 10.47 -0.97
C LYS A 85 -3.81 9.90 -1.79
N ALA A 86 -3.41 8.66 -1.50
CA ALA A 86 -2.32 8.01 -2.23
C ALA A 86 -2.66 7.78 -3.69
N LEU A 87 -3.89 7.35 -3.99
CA LEU A 87 -4.33 7.15 -5.36
C LEU A 87 -4.40 8.46 -6.16
N GLN A 88 -4.83 9.55 -5.51
CA GLN A 88 -4.83 10.88 -6.13
C GLN A 88 -3.41 11.34 -6.44
N SER A 89 -2.47 11.11 -5.52
CA SER A 89 -1.05 11.42 -5.71
C SER A 89 -0.48 10.60 -6.87
N CYS A 90 -0.83 9.34 -6.97
CA CYS A 90 -0.46 8.48 -8.09
C CYS A 90 -0.98 9.03 -9.41
N ALA A 91 -2.27 9.36 -9.48
CA ALA A 91 -2.91 9.89 -10.68
C ALA A 91 -2.28 11.22 -11.13
N ALA A 92 -1.85 12.04 -10.17
CA ALA A 92 -1.21 13.32 -10.45
C ALA A 92 0.27 13.18 -10.83
N GLY A 93 0.86 11.99 -10.65
CA GLY A 93 2.29 11.77 -10.91
C GLY A 93 3.20 12.34 -9.83
N THR A 94 2.70 12.57 -8.62
CA THR A 94 3.43 13.24 -7.54
C THR A 94 3.75 12.34 -6.35
N MET A 95 3.65 11.01 -6.51
CA MET A 95 3.89 10.07 -5.40
C MET A 95 5.23 10.32 -4.70
N TRP A 96 6.30 10.51 -5.47
CA TRP A 96 7.65 10.65 -4.91
C TRP A 96 7.91 12.04 -4.30
N THR A 97 7.01 12.98 -4.55
CA THR A 97 7.03 14.32 -3.94
C THR A 97 6.18 14.34 -2.66
N ASP A 98 4.98 13.76 -2.74
CA ASP A 98 4.01 13.75 -1.64
C ASP A 98 4.39 12.75 -0.55
N TYR A 99 5.04 11.65 -0.93
CA TYR A 99 5.53 10.60 -0.03
C TYR A 99 7.03 10.44 -0.22
N GLN A 100 7.78 10.59 0.85
CA GLN A 100 9.24 10.36 0.78
C GLN A 100 9.50 8.85 0.71
N PRO A 101 10.24 8.38 -0.30
CA PRO A 101 10.55 6.95 -0.39
C PRO A 101 11.29 6.46 0.85
N THR A 102 10.92 5.26 1.30
CA THR A 102 11.70 4.59 2.35
C THR A 102 13.09 4.24 1.81
N PRO A 103 14.08 3.99 2.68
CA PRO A 103 15.41 3.59 2.21
C PRO A 103 15.39 2.39 1.27
N LEU A 104 14.54 1.40 1.54
CA LEU A 104 14.40 0.22 0.69
C LEU A 104 13.80 0.58 -0.68
N THR A 105 12.74 1.38 -0.69
CA THR A 105 12.11 1.86 -1.92
C THR A 105 13.08 2.74 -2.70
N LEU A 106 13.80 3.62 -2.03
CA LEU A 106 14.77 4.52 -2.65
C LEU A 106 15.88 3.73 -3.35
N GLN A 107 16.40 2.69 -2.69
CA GLN A 107 17.40 1.81 -3.26
C GLN A 107 16.87 1.14 -4.52
N TRP A 108 15.68 0.57 -4.44
CA TRP A 108 15.06 -0.10 -5.58
C TRP A 108 14.85 0.86 -6.76
N LEU A 109 14.38 2.07 -6.49
CA LEU A 109 14.17 3.09 -7.51
C LEU A 109 15.49 3.45 -8.22
N LYS A 110 16.58 3.57 -7.47
CA LYS A 110 17.91 3.84 -8.03
C LYS A 110 18.41 2.69 -8.89
N GLU A 111 18.29 1.45 -8.37
CA GLU A 111 18.76 0.25 -9.07
C GLU A 111 18.03 0.02 -10.40
N ASN A 112 16.79 0.45 -10.49
CA ASN A 112 15.96 0.28 -11.68
C ASN A 112 15.88 1.53 -12.56
N GLY A 113 16.68 2.55 -12.27
CA GLY A 113 16.81 3.72 -13.15
C GLY A 113 15.66 4.72 -13.09
N HIS A 114 14.78 4.63 -12.11
CA HIS A 114 13.65 5.56 -11.96
C HIS A 114 14.10 6.91 -11.39
N ILE A 115 15.15 6.92 -10.59
CA ILE A 115 15.77 8.12 -10.03
C ILE A 115 17.29 7.96 -10.07
N LYS A 116 17.99 9.09 -10.03
CA LYS A 116 19.47 9.09 -10.05
C LYS A 116 20.06 8.98 -8.66
#